data_e24720d939ff70d742a8fc4be2627ca3
#
_entry.id   e24720d939ff70d742a8fc4be2627ca3
#
_cell.length_a   1.000
_cell.length_b   1.000
_cell.length_c   1.000
_cell.angle_alpha   90.00
_cell.angle_beta   90.00
_cell.angle_gamma   90.00
#
_symmetry.space_group_name_H-M   'P 1'
#
loop_
_entity.id
_entity.type
_entity.pdbx_description
1 polymer ?
#
loop_
_entity_poly.entity_id
_entity_poly.type
_entity_poly.pdbx_seq_one_letter_code
_entity_poly.pdbx_strand_id
1 'polypeptide(L)'
;MTGWGQHGPLAQTAGHDINYLALSGMLYPLARPGERPNPPTNVLADFAGGGMLLANGVLAALVARATTGRGQVLDVAMVDGASLYSTFLRGLHAVGLWSGEPGTNLLDGGAPFYDTYTCADGRHVAVGALEPQFFAALVDGLGLDATTMPAQTDVTGWSRWREVLTATFATKTRDEWAQLFDGTDACVTPVLTPWEAPHHPHAVGREAFVDVDGVTMPAPAPRFGGSD
;
A
#
# COMPACT_ATOMS: atom_id res chain seq x y z
N MET A 1 18.44 -15.03 7.11
CA MET A 1 17.70 -13.77 7.31
C MET A 1 17.83 -13.35 8.76
N THR A 2 18.03 -12.07 9.00
CA THR A 2 18.19 -11.45 10.33
C THR A 2 17.38 -10.17 10.42
N GLY A 3 17.17 -9.63 11.63
CA GLY A 3 16.53 -8.34 11.82
C GLY A 3 17.42 -7.17 11.38
N TRP A 4 18.63 -7.13 11.95
CA TRP A 4 19.55 -6.01 11.83
C TRP A 4 20.75 -6.25 10.89
N GLY A 5 20.85 -7.40 10.26
CA GLY A 5 22.05 -7.83 9.55
C GLY A 5 23.04 -8.58 10.45
N GLN A 6 24.08 -9.18 9.84
CA GLN A 6 25.12 -9.91 10.54
C GLN A 6 26.22 -8.99 11.10
N HIS A 7 26.24 -7.73 10.66
CA HIS A 7 27.23 -6.72 11.06
C HIS A 7 26.54 -5.45 11.54
N GLY A 8 27.26 -4.60 12.25
CA GLY A 8 26.76 -3.34 12.77
C GLY A 8 26.41 -3.38 14.26
N PRO A 9 26.17 -2.22 14.86
CA PRO A 9 25.98 -2.09 16.31
C PRO A 9 24.80 -2.89 16.88
N LEU A 10 23.76 -3.13 16.08
CA LEU A 10 22.54 -3.81 16.51
C LEU A 10 22.50 -5.30 16.13
N ALA A 11 23.54 -5.85 15.50
CA ALA A 11 23.55 -7.22 14.98
C ALA A 11 23.20 -8.30 16.03
N GLN A 12 23.52 -8.06 17.30
CA GLN A 12 23.28 -8.97 18.41
C GLN A 12 22.10 -8.54 19.30
N THR A 13 21.32 -7.52 18.88
CA THR A 13 20.18 -7.04 19.67
C THR A 13 18.87 -7.60 19.14
N ALA A 14 17.86 -7.67 20.02
CA ALA A 14 16.51 -8.05 19.63
C ALA A 14 15.81 -6.89 18.90
N GLY A 15 14.85 -7.24 18.05
CA GLY A 15 13.98 -6.29 17.37
C GLY A 15 12.84 -7.04 16.67
N HIS A 16 11.81 -6.30 16.28
CA HIS A 16 10.68 -6.81 15.53
C HIS A 16 10.37 -5.85 14.36
N ASP A 17 9.45 -6.21 13.49
CA ASP A 17 9.04 -5.46 12.29
C ASP A 17 9.01 -3.94 12.52
N ILE A 18 8.28 -3.49 13.55
CA ILE A 18 8.13 -2.07 13.87
C ILE A 18 9.46 -1.36 14.17
N ASN A 19 10.43 -2.07 14.77
CA ASN A 19 11.76 -1.52 15.08
C ASN A 19 12.58 -1.34 13.80
N TYR A 20 12.51 -2.31 12.89
CA TYR A 20 13.19 -2.25 11.58
C TYR A 20 12.62 -1.15 10.72
N LEU A 21 11.28 -1.00 10.70
CA LEU A 21 10.61 0.11 10.01
C LEU A 21 10.97 1.47 10.62
N ALA A 22 11.06 1.56 11.95
CA ALA A 22 11.40 2.82 12.62
C ALA A 22 12.81 3.29 12.21
N LEU A 23 13.80 2.41 12.25
CA LEU A 23 15.19 2.76 11.91
C LEU A 23 15.42 2.93 10.41
N SER A 24 14.66 2.24 9.54
CA SER A 24 14.73 2.46 8.10
C SER A 24 14.10 3.80 7.67
N GLY A 25 13.36 4.46 8.56
CA GLY A 25 12.58 5.67 8.27
C GLY A 25 11.21 5.40 7.64
N MET A 26 10.83 4.11 7.45
CA MET A 26 9.58 3.76 6.77
C MET A 26 8.36 3.62 7.69
N LEU A 27 8.55 3.74 9.00
CA LEU A 27 7.42 3.86 9.94
C LEU A 27 6.84 5.29 9.97
N TYR A 28 7.70 6.31 9.84
CA TYR A 28 7.30 7.71 9.97
C TYR A 28 6.23 8.14 8.94
N PRO A 29 6.33 7.79 7.64
CA PRO A 29 5.31 8.15 6.64
C PRO A 29 3.93 7.52 6.86
N LEU A 30 3.79 6.57 7.78
CA LEU A 30 2.52 5.91 8.09
C LEU A 30 1.69 6.67 9.14
N ALA A 31 2.11 7.87 9.52
CA ALA A 31 1.36 8.75 10.41
C ALA A 31 0.34 9.60 9.65
N ARG A 32 -0.70 10.03 10.36
CA ARG A 32 -1.52 11.18 9.96
C ARG A 32 -0.89 12.47 10.50
N PRO A 33 -1.19 13.65 9.91
CA PRO A 33 -0.65 14.92 10.39
C PRO A 33 -0.89 15.11 11.89
N GLY A 34 0.19 15.33 12.66
CA GLY A 34 0.13 15.53 14.10
C GLY A 34 -0.13 14.29 14.95
N GLU A 35 -0.21 13.12 14.34
CA GLU A 35 -0.42 11.84 15.03
C GLU A 35 0.87 11.01 15.09
N ARG A 36 0.90 10.05 16.01
CA ARG A 36 1.97 9.05 16.05
C ARG A 36 1.84 8.09 14.88
N PRO A 37 2.95 7.53 14.34
CA PRO A 37 2.89 6.50 13.31
C PRO A 37 2.10 5.27 13.74
N ASN A 38 1.28 4.73 12.83
CA ASN A 38 0.52 3.52 13.07
C ASN A 38 1.38 2.27 12.84
N PRO A 39 1.36 1.28 13.76
CA PRO A 39 1.98 -0.02 13.52
C PRO A 39 1.28 -0.74 12.35
N PRO A 40 2.00 -1.09 11.26
CA PRO A 40 1.37 -1.70 10.08
C PRO A 40 1.27 -3.23 10.20
N THR A 41 0.96 -3.77 11.39
CA THR A 41 1.14 -5.19 11.72
C THR A 41 2.62 -5.59 11.55
N ASN A 42 2.95 -6.85 11.28
CA ASN A 42 4.34 -7.27 11.04
C ASN A 42 4.57 -7.66 9.57
N VAL A 43 3.88 -7.00 8.64
CA VAL A 43 3.89 -7.44 7.23
C VAL A 43 4.92 -6.72 6.37
N LEU A 44 5.36 -5.52 6.76
CA LEU A 44 6.23 -4.72 5.92
C LEU A 44 7.70 -5.13 6.05
N ALA A 45 8.28 -5.14 7.25
CA ALA A 45 9.67 -5.50 7.40
C ALA A 45 9.90 -7.02 7.43
N ASP A 46 9.09 -7.78 8.20
CA ASP A 46 9.30 -9.22 8.36
C ASP A 46 9.01 -9.99 7.06
N PHE A 47 7.83 -9.77 6.46
CA PHE A 47 7.40 -10.54 5.29
C PHE A 47 7.84 -9.90 3.98
N ALA A 48 7.49 -8.66 3.71
CA ALA A 48 7.81 -8.02 2.44
C ALA A 48 9.30 -7.64 2.37
N GLY A 49 9.85 -6.96 3.36
CA GLY A 49 11.26 -6.56 3.41
C GLY A 49 12.22 -7.73 3.62
N GLY A 50 11.88 -8.67 4.49
CA GLY A 50 12.70 -9.83 4.81
C GLY A 50 12.38 -11.04 3.94
N GLY A 51 11.17 -11.58 4.09
CA GLY A 51 10.76 -12.84 3.46
C GLY A 51 10.84 -12.81 1.94
N MET A 52 10.25 -11.81 1.31
CA MET A 52 10.27 -11.68 -0.16
C MET A 52 11.67 -11.36 -0.69
N LEU A 53 12.45 -10.54 0.04
CA LEU A 53 13.83 -10.26 -0.34
C LEU A 53 14.70 -11.51 -0.24
N LEU A 54 14.51 -12.34 0.81
CA LEU A 54 15.19 -13.63 0.95
C LEU A 54 14.88 -14.57 -0.23
N ALA A 55 13.60 -14.73 -0.56
CA ALA A 55 13.18 -15.57 -1.68
C ALA A 55 13.81 -15.10 -3.01
N ASN A 56 13.77 -13.80 -3.28
CA ASN A 56 14.40 -13.20 -4.45
C ASN A 56 15.93 -13.43 -4.47
N GLY A 57 16.60 -13.20 -3.34
CA GLY A 57 18.04 -13.42 -3.20
C GLY A 57 18.43 -14.89 -3.45
N VAL A 58 17.67 -15.85 -2.89
CA VAL A 58 17.89 -17.29 -3.12
C VAL A 58 17.75 -17.64 -4.60
N LEU A 59 16.70 -17.18 -5.27
CA LEU A 59 16.49 -17.42 -6.70
C LEU A 59 17.62 -16.81 -7.55
N ALA A 60 18.01 -15.57 -7.26
CA ALA A 60 19.14 -14.93 -7.94
C ALA A 60 20.45 -15.69 -7.75
N ALA A 61 20.73 -16.18 -6.53
CA ALA A 61 21.91 -16.97 -6.24
C ALA A 61 21.90 -18.33 -6.95
N LEU A 62 20.75 -18.98 -7.09
CA LEU A 62 20.60 -20.23 -7.85
C LEU A 62 20.84 -20.00 -9.34
N VAL A 63 20.32 -18.95 -9.92
CA VAL A 63 20.60 -18.56 -11.32
C VAL A 63 22.09 -18.29 -11.53
N ALA A 64 22.73 -17.52 -10.65
CA ALA A 64 24.16 -17.25 -10.72
C ALA A 64 24.97 -18.56 -10.60
N ARG A 65 24.58 -19.47 -9.69
CA ARG A 65 25.23 -20.77 -9.53
C ARG A 65 25.14 -21.65 -10.78
N ALA A 66 24.02 -21.61 -11.47
CA ALA A 66 23.85 -22.38 -12.72
C ALA A 66 24.90 -21.98 -13.79
N THR A 67 25.33 -20.70 -13.79
CA THR A 67 26.32 -20.19 -14.74
C THR A 67 27.76 -20.30 -14.22
N THR A 68 27.97 -20.04 -12.91
CA THR A 68 29.32 -19.95 -12.34
C THR A 68 29.81 -21.24 -11.68
N GLY A 69 28.91 -22.19 -11.39
CA GLY A 69 29.20 -23.40 -10.62
C GLY A 69 29.43 -23.13 -9.12
N ARG A 70 29.37 -21.90 -8.65
CA ARG A 70 29.73 -21.53 -7.27
C ARG A 70 28.51 -21.06 -6.47
N GLY A 71 28.38 -21.57 -5.22
CA GLY A 71 27.44 -21.05 -4.26
C GLY A 71 27.93 -19.75 -3.58
N GLN A 72 27.03 -19.09 -2.87
CA GLN A 72 27.33 -17.88 -2.10
C GLN A 72 26.49 -17.82 -0.82
N VAL A 73 26.96 -17.05 0.15
CA VAL A 73 26.19 -16.71 1.36
C VAL A 73 25.36 -15.47 1.06
N LEU A 74 24.09 -15.49 1.50
CA LEU A 74 23.18 -14.35 1.41
C LEU A 74 23.00 -13.77 2.81
N ASP A 75 23.41 -12.54 3.01
CA ASP A 75 23.03 -11.76 4.19
C ASP A 75 21.77 -10.93 3.83
N VAL A 76 20.65 -11.29 4.44
CA VAL A 76 19.35 -10.64 4.21
C VAL A 76 18.88 -10.08 5.54
N ALA A 77 18.95 -8.77 5.70
CA ALA A 77 18.48 -8.07 6.87
C ALA A 77 17.10 -7.42 6.62
N MET A 78 16.16 -7.59 7.54
CA MET A 78 14.83 -7.01 7.44
C MET A 78 14.87 -5.47 7.40
N VAL A 79 15.80 -4.85 8.16
CA VAL A 79 16.00 -3.39 8.13
C VAL A 79 16.47 -2.89 6.77
N ASP A 80 17.30 -3.66 6.06
CA ASP A 80 17.77 -3.30 4.72
C ASP A 80 16.62 -3.40 3.71
N GLY A 81 15.82 -4.48 3.79
CA GLY A 81 14.62 -4.64 2.98
C GLY A 81 13.61 -3.53 3.21
N ALA A 82 13.35 -3.16 4.47
CA ALA A 82 12.52 -2.02 4.81
C ALA A 82 13.09 -0.69 4.24
N SER A 83 14.41 -0.52 4.28
CA SER A 83 15.07 0.67 3.73
C SER A 83 14.89 0.80 2.21
N LEU A 84 14.83 -0.32 1.47
CA LEU A 84 14.61 -0.30 0.02
C LEU A 84 13.27 0.35 -0.36
N TYR A 85 12.24 0.26 0.48
CA TYR A 85 10.96 0.93 0.22
C TYR A 85 11.08 2.45 0.18
N SER A 86 12.07 3.02 0.89
CA SER A 86 12.32 4.46 0.87
C SER A 86 12.86 4.98 -0.47
N THR A 87 13.28 4.10 -1.39
CA THR A 87 13.92 4.50 -2.66
C THR A 87 13.06 5.47 -3.46
N PHE A 88 11.77 5.17 -3.61
CA PHE A 88 10.84 6.04 -4.33
C PHE A 88 10.62 7.38 -3.62
N LEU A 89 10.39 7.33 -2.30
CA LEU A 89 10.20 8.54 -1.48
C LEU A 89 11.43 9.44 -1.49
N ARG A 90 12.63 8.85 -1.43
CA ARG A 90 13.90 9.59 -1.55
C ARG A 90 14.05 10.24 -2.93
N GLY A 91 13.65 9.55 -3.98
CA GLY A 91 13.61 10.11 -5.34
C GLY A 91 12.69 11.31 -5.44
N LEU A 92 11.45 11.20 -4.93
CA LEU A 92 10.50 12.32 -4.90
C LEU A 92 10.99 13.48 -4.06
N HIS A 93 11.58 13.21 -2.88
CA HIS A 93 12.15 14.25 -2.02
C HIS A 93 13.30 15.00 -2.72
N ALA A 94 14.17 14.30 -3.43
CA ALA A 94 15.30 14.89 -4.14
C ALA A 94 14.89 15.88 -5.23
N VAL A 95 13.69 15.73 -5.79
CA VAL A 95 13.13 16.64 -6.81
C VAL A 95 12.06 17.59 -6.24
N GLY A 96 11.91 17.66 -4.92
CA GLY A 96 11.00 18.59 -4.23
C GLY A 96 9.52 18.21 -4.30
N LEU A 97 9.19 16.96 -4.67
CA LEU A 97 7.82 16.45 -4.77
C LEU A 97 7.34 15.69 -3.52
N TRP A 98 8.18 15.60 -2.49
CA TRP A 98 7.85 14.99 -1.21
C TRP A 98 8.33 15.87 -0.06
N SER A 99 7.41 16.30 0.81
CA SER A 99 7.73 17.00 2.05
C SER A 99 8.19 15.99 3.11
N GLY A 100 8.80 16.48 4.20
CA GLY A 100 9.16 15.65 5.34
C GLY A 100 7.98 15.31 6.27
N GLU A 101 6.83 15.98 6.11
CA GLU A 101 5.68 15.84 7.01
C GLU A 101 4.72 14.75 6.50
N PRO A 102 4.38 13.75 7.34
CA PRO A 102 3.43 12.70 6.99
C PRO A 102 2.03 13.26 6.72
N GLY A 103 1.32 12.62 5.79
CA GLY A 103 -0.06 12.98 5.46
C GLY A 103 -0.22 14.34 4.78
N THR A 104 0.86 14.89 4.22
CA THR A 104 0.84 16.16 3.47
C THR A 104 1.27 15.99 2.01
N ASN A 105 1.59 14.78 1.60
CA ASN A 105 2.12 14.47 0.27
C ASN A 105 1.06 13.80 -0.60
N LEU A 106 1.39 13.62 -1.87
CA LEU A 106 0.48 13.06 -2.88
C LEU A 106 -0.03 11.66 -2.53
N LEU A 107 0.83 10.80 -1.94
CA LEU A 107 0.56 9.36 -1.79
C LEU A 107 0.45 8.88 -0.34
N ASP A 108 0.36 9.78 0.63
CA ASP A 108 0.27 9.47 2.06
C ASP A 108 -1.02 9.97 2.71
N GLY A 109 -2.03 10.31 1.90
CA GLY A 109 -3.28 10.87 2.35
C GLY A 109 -3.29 12.40 2.42
N GLY A 110 -2.24 13.09 1.95
CA GLY A 110 -2.22 14.55 1.76
C GLY A 110 -3.16 14.96 0.62
N ALA A 111 -3.09 14.28 -0.52
CA ALA A 111 -4.02 14.50 -1.62
C ALA A 111 -5.41 13.90 -1.31
N PRO A 112 -6.50 14.66 -1.47
CA PRO A 112 -7.85 14.17 -1.17
C PRO A 112 -8.33 13.07 -2.12
N PHE A 113 -7.75 12.96 -3.29
CA PHE A 113 -8.03 11.91 -4.27
C PHE A 113 -7.09 10.68 -4.15
N TYR A 114 -6.28 10.63 -3.07
CA TYR A 114 -5.49 9.48 -2.67
C TYR A 114 -5.56 9.30 -1.15
N ASP A 115 -6.72 8.85 -0.67
CA ASP A 115 -6.99 8.67 0.76
C ASP A 115 -8.15 7.68 0.99
N THR A 116 -8.52 7.46 2.23
CA THR A 116 -9.69 6.68 2.63
C THR A 116 -10.77 7.58 3.21
N TYR A 117 -12.05 7.23 2.95
CA TYR A 117 -13.20 7.99 3.41
C TYR A 117 -14.17 7.12 4.19
N THR A 118 -14.73 7.68 5.27
CA THR A 118 -15.74 7.01 6.08
C THR A 118 -17.12 7.16 5.45
N CYS A 119 -17.82 6.04 5.29
CA CYS A 119 -19.16 5.95 4.73
C CYS A 119 -20.24 6.06 5.80
N ALA A 120 -21.51 6.13 5.38
CA ALA A 120 -22.67 6.27 6.28
C ALA A 120 -22.79 5.14 7.32
N ASP A 121 -22.30 3.95 6.98
CA ASP A 121 -22.31 2.76 7.85
C ASP A 121 -21.07 2.63 8.76
N GLY A 122 -20.20 3.64 8.77
CA GLY A 122 -18.94 3.64 9.54
C GLY A 122 -17.82 2.81 8.92
N ARG A 123 -18.08 2.12 7.79
CA ARG A 123 -17.05 1.44 7.00
C ARG A 123 -16.35 2.44 6.08
N HIS A 124 -15.36 1.99 5.32
CA HIS A 124 -14.52 2.88 4.54
C HIS A 124 -14.42 2.47 3.07
N VAL A 125 -14.19 3.45 2.21
CA VAL A 125 -13.71 3.28 0.84
C VAL A 125 -12.31 3.83 0.71
N ALA A 126 -11.53 3.26 -0.21
CA ALA A 126 -10.24 3.79 -0.63
C ALA A 126 -10.40 4.47 -1.98
N VAL A 127 -9.82 5.66 -2.12
CA VAL A 127 -9.78 6.45 -3.35
C VAL A 127 -8.35 6.58 -3.81
N GLY A 128 -8.08 6.30 -5.08
CA GLY A 128 -6.75 6.37 -5.70
C GLY A 128 -6.76 7.03 -7.08
N ALA A 129 -7.58 8.06 -7.28
CA ALA A 129 -7.85 8.73 -8.55
C ALA A 129 -6.76 9.77 -8.89
N LEU A 130 -5.52 9.31 -9.11
CA LEU A 130 -4.36 10.19 -9.31
C LEU A 130 -4.35 10.90 -10.65
N GLU A 131 -4.60 10.17 -11.73
CA GLU A 131 -4.55 10.71 -13.09
C GLU A 131 -5.81 11.56 -13.37
N PRO A 132 -5.69 12.62 -14.18
CA PRO A 132 -6.81 13.54 -14.44
C PRO A 132 -8.09 12.87 -14.94
N GLN A 133 -7.97 11.83 -15.77
CA GLN A 133 -9.13 11.09 -16.28
C GLN A 133 -9.84 10.28 -15.19
N PHE A 134 -9.08 9.68 -14.25
CA PHE A 134 -9.66 8.93 -13.14
C PHE A 134 -10.28 9.86 -12.10
N PHE A 135 -9.66 11.02 -11.88
CA PHE A 135 -10.24 12.07 -11.04
C PHE A 135 -11.54 12.62 -11.65
N ALA A 136 -11.60 12.84 -12.97
CA ALA A 136 -12.82 13.23 -13.64
C ALA A 136 -13.94 12.19 -13.47
N ALA A 137 -13.61 10.89 -13.63
CA ALA A 137 -14.56 9.80 -13.41
C ALA A 137 -15.03 9.72 -11.94
N LEU A 138 -14.16 10.00 -10.97
CA LEU A 138 -14.53 10.10 -9.55
C LEU A 138 -15.54 11.23 -9.34
N VAL A 139 -15.24 12.43 -9.82
CA VAL A 139 -16.10 13.63 -9.65
C VAL A 139 -17.47 13.44 -10.30
N ASP A 140 -17.51 12.86 -11.51
CA ASP A 140 -18.74 12.53 -12.22
C ASP A 140 -19.58 11.49 -11.47
N GLY A 141 -18.95 10.40 -11.05
CA GLY A 141 -19.63 9.33 -10.28
C GLY A 141 -20.17 9.80 -8.93
N LEU A 142 -19.55 10.81 -8.32
CA LEU A 142 -20.04 11.45 -7.10
C LEU A 142 -21.14 12.49 -7.37
N GLY A 143 -21.40 12.84 -8.63
CA GLY A 143 -22.37 13.88 -9.02
C GLY A 143 -21.93 15.28 -8.62
N LEU A 144 -20.63 15.55 -8.56
CA LEU A 144 -20.07 16.84 -8.15
C LEU A 144 -19.78 17.73 -9.37
N ASP A 145 -19.95 19.04 -9.20
CA ASP A 145 -19.61 20.03 -10.22
C ASP A 145 -18.17 20.50 -10.07
N ALA A 146 -17.28 19.95 -10.91
CA ALA A 146 -15.86 20.31 -10.92
C ALA A 146 -15.61 21.80 -11.24
N THR A 147 -16.55 22.48 -11.93
CA THR A 147 -16.36 23.89 -12.32
C THR A 147 -16.40 24.85 -11.14
N THR A 148 -16.98 24.41 -10.02
CA THR A 148 -17.09 25.17 -8.77
C THR A 148 -15.96 24.88 -7.78
N MET A 149 -15.04 24.00 -8.16
CA MET A 149 -14.00 23.47 -7.28
C MET A 149 -12.59 23.86 -7.78
N PRO A 150 -11.59 23.91 -6.89
CA PRO A 150 -10.21 24.10 -7.30
C PRO A 150 -9.73 23.00 -8.26
N ALA A 151 -8.76 23.31 -9.12
CA ALA A 151 -8.14 22.30 -9.97
C ALA A 151 -7.51 21.18 -9.13
N GLN A 152 -7.52 19.96 -9.63
CA GLN A 152 -6.91 18.79 -8.95
C GLN A 152 -5.45 19.05 -8.54
N THR A 153 -4.69 19.75 -9.38
CA THR A 153 -3.27 20.07 -9.18
C THR A 153 -3.03 21.25 -8.24
N ASP A 154 -4.07 21.98 -7.85
CA ASP A 154 -3.97 23.08 -6.90
C ASP A 154 -3.94 22.54 -5.45
N VAL A 155 -2.73 22.37 -4.93
CA VAL A 155 -2.49 21.87 -3.56
C VAL A 155 -3.19 22.75 -2.52
N THR A 156 -3.33 24.06 -2.76
CA THR A 156 -4.00 24.97 -1.82
C THR A 156 -5.50 24.71 -1.74
N GLY A 157 -6.08 24.11 -2.76
CA GLY A 157 -7.47 23.71 -2.83
C GLY A 157 -7.78 22.31 -2.27
N TRP A 158 -6.78 21.53 -1.89
CA TRP A 158 -6.98 20.14 -1.43
C TRP A 158 -7.82 20.04 -0.15
N SER A 159 -7.72 20.99 0.76
CA SER A 159 -8.58 21.03 1.96
C SER A 159 -10.07 21.11 1.58
N ARG A 160 -10.41 21.94 0.58
CA ARG A 160 -11.79 22.07 0.09
C ARG A 160 -12.29 20.77 -0.55
N TRP A 161 -11.47 20.11 -1.37
CA TRP A 161 -11.82 18.80 -1.92
C TRP A 161 -12.03 17.76 -0.83
N ARG A 162 -11.16 17.74 0.19
CA ARG A 162 -11.30 16.81 1.31
C ARG A 162 -12.63 16.98 2.05
N GLU A 163 -13.03 18.22 2.34
CA GLU A 163 -14.33 18.52 2.98
C GLU A 163 -15.49 17.97 2.15
N VAL A 164 -15.49 18.25 0.84
CA VAL A 164 -16.56 17.82 -0.07
C VAL A 164 -16.59 16.30 -0.20
N LEU A 165 -15.45 15.66 -0.43
CA LEU A 165 -15.39 14.20 -0.54
C LEU A 165 -15.81 13.51 0.75
N THR A 166 -15.36 14.02 1.92
CA THR A 166 -15.76 13.48 3.22
C THR A 166 -17.27 13.56 3.42
N ALA A 167 -17.87 14.73 3.13
CA ALA A 167 -19.32 14.92 3.24
C ALA A 167 -20.08 14.03 2.26
N THR A 168 -19.58 13.87 1.04
CA THR A 168 -20.24 13.07 0.00
C THR A 168 -20.18 11.59 0.33
N PHE A 169 -19.03 11.05 0.67
CA PHE A 169 -18.89 9.62 1.02
C PHE A 169 -19.70 9.24 2.27
N ALA A 170 -19.91 10.16 3.19
CA ALA A 170 -20.77 9.95 4.36
C ALA A 170 -22.27 9.79 4.03
N THR A 171 -22.71 9.99 2.77
CA THR A 171 -24.13 9.93 2.38
C THR A 171 -24.64 8.53 2.04
N LYS A 172 -23.77 7.58 1.73
CA LYS A 172 -24.12 6.18 1.39
C LYS A 172 -23.24 5.20 2.17
N THR A 173 -23.66 3.96 2.23
CA THR A 173 -22.86 2.87 2.79
C THR A 173 -21.65 2.54 1.90
N ARG A 174 -20.64 1.86 2.46
CA ARG A 174 -19.48 1.37 1.73
C ARG A 174 -19.88 0.54 0.50
N ASP A 175 -20.84 -0.36 0.69
CA ASP A 175 -21.24 -1.31 -0.35
C ASP A 175 -22.05 -0.64 -1.46
N GLU A 176 -22.88 0.39 -1.13
CA GLU A 176 -23.55 1.22 -2.13
C GLU A 176 -22.54 2.02 -2.98
N TRP A 177 -21.49 2.57 -2.37
CA TRP A 177 -20.41 3.22 -3.11
C TRP A 177 -19.63 2.23 -3.98
N ALA A 178 -19.30 1.06 -3.45
CA ALA A 178 -18.62 0.01 -4.21
C ALA A 178 -19.43 -0.39 -5.44
N GLN A 179 -20.75 -0.55 -5.30
CA GLN A 179 -21.63 -0.89 -6.42
C GLN A 179 -21.72 0.26 -7.45
N LEU A 180 -21.77 1.51 -7.01
CA LEU A 180 -21.83 2.66 -7.89
C LEU A 180 -20.58 2.79 -8.77
N PHE A 181 -19.43 2.52 -8.20
CA PHE A 181 -18.14 2.62 -8.90
C PHE A 181 -17.67 1.32 -9.57
N ASP A 182 -18.44 0.23 -9.45
CA ASP A 182 -18.09 -1.04 -10.11
C ASP A 182 -18.03 -0.86 -11.64
N GLY A 183 -16.95 -1.36 -12.24
CA GLY A 183 -16.71 -1.25 -13.69
C GLY A 183 -16.33 0.15 -14.18
N THR A 184 -16.07 1.11 -13.29
CA THR A 184 -15.59 2.46 -13.64
C THR A 184 -14.09 2.62 -13.41
N ASP A 185 -13.50 3.64 -14.05
CA ASP A 185 -12.09 4.01 -13.85
C ASP A 185 -11.90 5.08 -12.74
N ALA A 186 -12.88 5.26 -11.84
CA ALA A 186 -12.83 6.24 -10.77
C ALA A 186 -11.83 5.88 -9.64
N CYS A 187 -11.24 4.70 -9.67
CA CYS A 187 -10.32 4.18 -8.67
C CYS A 187 -10.86 4.24 -7.23
N VAL A 188 -12.12 3.86 -7.06
CA VAL A 188 -12.79 3.76 -5.76
C VAL A 188 -13.08 2.29 -5.46
N THR A 189 -12.60 1.81 -4.30
CA THR A 189 -12.79 0.42 -3.88
C THR A 189 -13.20 0.35 -2.41
N PRO A 190 -13.98 -0.67 -1.99
CA PRO A 190 -14.30 -0.88 -0.59
C PRO A 190 -13.03 -1.28 0.19
N VAL A 191 -12.84 -0.75 1.39
CA VAL A 191 -11.85 -1.27 2.33
C VAL A 191 -12.46 -2.51 3.00
N LEU A 192 -11.96 -3.67 2.61
CA LEU A 192 -12.42 -4.96 3.10
C LEU A 192 -11.58 -5.42 4.29
N THR A 193 -12.22 -6.12 5.21
CA THR A 193 -11.47 -6.90 6.21
C THR A 193 -10.82 -8.12 5.55
N PRO A 194 -9.78 -8.73 6.18
CA PRO A 194 -9.19 -9.98 5.68
C PRO A 194 -10.20 -11.13 5.51
N TRP A 195 -11.31 -11.08 6.26
CA TRP A 195 -12.37 -12.09 6.23
C TRP A 195 -13.42 -11.82 5.14
N GLU A 196 -13.59 -10.58 4.71
CA GLU A 196 -14.46 -10.20 3.60
C GLU A 196 -13.76 -10.39 2.24
N ALA A 197 -12.45 -10.17 2.17
CA ALA A 197 -11.68 -10.20 0.94
C ALA A 197 -11.84 -11.48 0.11
N PRO A 198 -11.89 -12.71 0.70
CA PRO A 198 -12.11 -13.94 -0.06
C PRO A 198 -13.45 -14.01 -0.80
N HIS A 199 -14.45 -13.26 -0.35
CA HIS A 199 -15.80 -13.28 -0.90
C HIS A 199 -16.04 -12.17 -1.94
N HIS A 200 -15.08 -11.29 -2.14
CA HIS A 200 -15.19 -10.25 -3.16
C HIS A 200 -15.23 -10.86 -4.57
N PRO A 201 -16.13 -10.43 -5.48
CA PRO A 201 -16.28 -11.03 -6.81
C PRO A 201 -14.98 -11.16 -7.60
N HIS A 202 -14.10 -10.15 -7.52
CA HIS A 202 -12.80 -10.21 -8.16
C HIS A 202 -11.89 -11.30 -7.56
N ALA A 203 -11.89 -11.48 -6.24
CA ALA A 203 -11.11 -12.51 -5.57
C ALA A 203 -11.63 -13.93 -5.94
N VAL A 204 -12.95 -14.09 -5.98
CA VAL A 204 -13.61 -15.33 -6.40
C VAL A 204 -13.30 -15.64 -7.88
N GLY A 205 -13.48 -14.68 -8.78
CA GLY A 205 -13.21 -14.85 -10.21
C GLY A 205 -11.73 -15.11 -10.53
N ARG A 206 -10.82 -14.69 -9.63
CA ARG A 206 -9.40 -15.01 -9.74
C ARG A 206 -8.98 -16.26 -8.97
N GLU A 207 -9.88 -16.91 -8.25
CA GLU A 207 -9.52 -18.01 -7.35
C GLU A 207 -8.34 -17.60 -6.43
N ALA A 208 -8.45 -16.37 -5.85
CA ALA A 208 -7.35 -15.76 -5.11
C ALA A 208 -7.15 -16.39 -3.72
N PHE A 209 -8.10 -17.20 -3.27
CA PHE A 209 -8.06 -17.92 -2.00
C PHE A 209 -8.42 -19.38 -2.20
N VAL A 210 -7.87 -20.23 -1.32
CA VAL A 210 -8.08 -21.67 -1.29
C VAL A 210 -8.40 -22.13 0.13
N ASP A 211 -9.11 -23.23 0.28
CA ASP A 211 -9.26 -23.88 1.58
C ASP A 211 -8.08 -24.85 1.82
N VAL A 212 -7.47 -24.71 2.97
CA VAL A 212 -6.42 -25.60 3.46
C VAL A 212 -6.85 -26.11 4.84
N ASP A 213 -7.30 -27.34 4.92
CA ASP A 213 -7.74 -27.98 6.15
C ASP A 213 -8.81 -27.17 6.93
N GLY A 214 -9.76 -26.58 6.20
CA GLY A 214 -10.85 -25.77 6.75
C GLY A 214 -10.46 -24.31 7.06
N VAL A 215 -9.27 -23.88 6.62
CA VAL A 215 -8.81 -22.50 6.77
C VAL A 215 -8.70 -21.85 5.39
N THR A 216 -9.38 -20.70 5.22
CA THR A 216 -9.24 -19.90 3.99
C THR A 216 -7.89 -19.21 3.97
N MET A 217 -7.05 -19.58 2.99
CA MET A 217 -5.70 -19.06 2.80
C MET A 217 -5.55 -18.41 1.43
N PRO A 218 -4.66 -17.42 1.26
CA PRO A 218 -4.33 -16.94 -0.08
C PRO A 218 -3.78 -18.05 -0.96
N ALA A 219 -4.24 -18.10 -2.21
CA ALA A 219 -3.68 -19.01 -3.21
C ALA A 219 -2.22 -18.67 -3.52
N PRO A 220 -1.39 -19.65 -3.96
CA PRO A 220 -0.01 -19.37 -4.35
C PRO A 220 0.09 -18.28 -5.43
N ALA A 221 1.06 -17.38 -5.26
CA ALA A 221 1.42 -16.33 -6.20
C ALA A 221 2.95 -16.21 -6.33
N PRO A 222 3.49 -15.85 -7.52
CA PRO A 222 2.76 -15.58 -8.76
C PRO A 222 2.18 -16.86 -9.39
N ARG A 223 1.19 -16.67 -10.26
CA ARG A 223 0.65 -17.78 -11.07
C ARG A 223 1.49 -17.94 -12.32
N PHE A 224 1.92 -19.16 -12.57
CA PHE A 224 2.60 -19.49 -13.80
C PHE A 224 1.56 -20.00 -14.81
N GLY A 225 1.45 -19.34 -15.98
CA GLY A 225 0.59 -19.76 -17.09
C GLY A 225 1.40 -20.50 -18.15
N GLY A 226 0.74 -21.50 -18.81
CA GLY A 226 1.20 -22.02 -20.08
C GLY A 226 2.49 -22.85 -20.05
N SER A 227 2.42 -24.01 -19.41
CA SER A 227 3.24 -25.16 -19.80
C SER A 227 2.31 -26.38 -19.80
N ASP A 228 1.54 -26.48 -20.86
CA ASP A 228 0.97 -27.79 -21.28
C ASP A 228 2.05 -28.56 -22.03
#